data_5648d129360bbe1a8cb24a54688f2032
#
_entry.id   5648d129360bbe1a8cb24a54688f2032
#
_cell.length_a   1.000
_cell.length_b   1.000
_cell.length_c   1.000
_cell.angle_alpha   90.00
_cell.angle_beta   90.00
_cell.angle_gamma   90.00
#
_symmetry.space_group_name_H-M   'P 1'
#
loop_
_entity.id
_entity.type
_entity.pdbx_description
1 polymer ?
#
loop_
_entity_poly.entity_id
_entity_poly.type
_entity_poly.pdbx_seq_one_letter_code
_entity_poly.pdbx_strand_id
1 'polypeptide(L)'
;DTCPEGSTLSPDSFSRIYETVVPPALRHALGEYYTPGWLAERTLQNAVSASGQQAGELRFLDPACGSGAFLIQALRMIRADTPQGPHLSDQVAGFDLHPLAVLTAKVNYLAVMARQPLPEAGLFLPIYRYDALNIPILRGDTLVIDTGCGLVCDVPLSLCRQAVELRPDPEEFLSMPEARGLLTSLPPNGRRLLAGIL
;
A
#
# COMPACT_ATOMS: atom_id res chain seq x y z
N ASP A 1 14.25 32.51 -7.52
CA ASP A 1 12.98 32.46 -6.77
C ASP A 1 13.12 31.35 -5.75
N THR A 2 13.43 31.76 -4.50
CA THR A 2 13.61 30.89 -3.35
C THR A 2 12.24 30.40 -2.88
N CYS A 3 12.06 29.08 -2.84
CA CYS A 3 10.93 28.45 -2.18
C CYS A 3 10.87 28.93 -0.71
N PRO A 4 9.73 29.35 -0.17
CA PRO A 4 9.66 29.80 1.23
C PRO A 4 9.95 28.61 2.14
N GLU A 5 11.02 28.71 2.90
CA GLU A 5 11.34 27.82 4.01
C GLU A 5 10.16 27.80 4.99
N GLY A 6 9.52 26.65 5.17
CA GLY A 6 8.61 26.45 6.31
C GLY A 6 7.21 25.93 6.05
N SER A 7 6.77 25.61 4.84
CA SER A 7 5.50 24.90 4.66
C SER A 7 5.75 23.38 4.72
N THR A 8 5.84 22.82 5.91
CA THR A 8 5.71 21.38 6.12
C THR A 8 4.28 21.00 5.75
N LEU A 9 4.08 20.50 4.53
CA LEU A 9 2.83 19.85 4.13
C LEU A 9 2.55 18.75 5.16
N SER A 10 1.53 18.96 5.98
CA SER A 10 1.11 17.90 6.88
C SER A 10 0.40 16.82 6.07
N PRO A 11 0.47 15.55 6.45
CA PRO A 11 -0.30 14.48 5.80
C PRO A 11 -1.80 14.79 5.71
N ASP A 12 -2.34 15.57 6.66
CA ASP A 12 -3.73 16.02 6.66
C ASP A 12 -4.02 17.05 5.54
N SER A 13 -3.00 17.72 5.00
CA SER A 13 -3.19 18.72 3.94
C SER A 13 -3.69 18.08 2.64
N PHE A 14 -3.15 16.92 2.26
CA PHE A 14 -3.58 16.20 1.05
C PHE A 14 -4.95 15.55 1.22
N SER A 15 -5.27 15.05 2.40
CA SER A 15 -6.61 14.55 2.72
C SER A 15 -7.65 15.68 2.59
N ARG A 16 -7.33 16.88 3.08
CA ARG A 16 -8.21 18.05 2.93
C ARG A 16 -8.36 18.52 1.48
N ILE A 17 -7.29 18.48 0.69
CA ILE A 17 -7.37 18.80 -0.75
C ILE A 17 -8.32 17.81 -1.44
N TYR A 18 -8.18 16.53 -1.16
CA TYR A 18 -9.06 15.49 -1.70
C TYR A 18 -10.51 15.73 -1.30
N GLU A 19 -10.78 16.01 -0.03
CA GLU A 19 -12.13 16.34 0.47
C GLU A 19 -12.74 17.58 -0.21
N THR A 20 -11.90 18.50 -0.65
CA THR A 20 -12.34 19.72 -1.36
C THR A 20 -12.64 19.45 -2.82
N VAL A 21 -11.84 18.57 -3.46
CA VAL A 21 -11.94 18.27 -4.90
C VAL A 21 -13.06 17.28 -5.19
N VAL A 22 -13.26 16.27 -4.32
CA VAL A 22 -14.29 15.24 -4.52
C VAL A 22 -15.59 15.66 -3.82
N PRO A 23 -16.70 15.82 -4.57
CA PRO A 23 -17.97 16.24 -3.98
C PRO A 23 -18.45 15.28 -2.87
N PRO A 24 -19.03 15.79 -1.78
CA PRO A 24 -19.51 14.95 -0.67
C PRO A 24 -20.48 13.85 -1.10
N ALA A 25 -21.38 14.15 -2.04
CA ALA A 25 -22.33 13.16 -2.57
C ALA A 25 -21.63 11.97 -3.25
N LEU A 26 -20.52 12.21 -3.95
CA LEU A 26 -19.72 11.16 -4.59
C LEU A 26 -18.99 10.35 -3.54
N ARG A 27 -18.38 10.99 -2.53
CA ARG A 27 -17.70 10.31 -1.42
C ARG A 27 -18.66 9.43 -0.64
N HIS A 28 -19.87 9.92 -0.33
CA HIS A 28 -20.92 9.13 0.30
C HIS A 28 -21.35 7.91 -0.53
N ALA A 29 -21.51 8.09 -1.84
CA ALA A 29 -21.87 7.00 -2.75
C ALA A 29 -20.78 5.92 -2.85
N LEU A 30 -19.51 6.30 -2.69
CA LEU A 30 -18.35 5.41 -2.67
C LEU A 30 -18.04 4.84 -1.26
N GLY A 31 -18.76 5.28 -0.22
CA GLY A 31 -18.49 4.87 1.16
C GLY A 31 -17.20 5.46 1.73
N GLU A 32 -16.70 6.53 1.15
CA GLU A 32 -15.46 7.18 1.57
C GLU A 32 -15.69 8.10 2.77
N TYR A 33 -15.30 7.61 3.93
CA TYR A 33 -15.29 8.37 5.18
C TYR A 33 -13.87 8.50 5.70
N TYR A 34 -13.43 9.75 5.91
CA TYR A 34 -12.11 9.99 6.46
C TYR A 34 -12.08 9.74 7.96
N THR A 35 -11.19 8.85 8.37
CA THR A 35 -10.93 8.60 9.78
C THR A 35 -10.07 9.73 10.34
N PRO A 36 -10.51 10.46 11.36
CA PRO A 36 -9.68 11.47 12.03
C PRO A 36 -8.39 10.85 12.58
N GLY A 37 -7.27 11.57 12.47
CA GLY A 37 -5.95 11.06 12.86
C GLY A 37 -5.90 10.58 14.32
N TRP A 38 -6.56 11.29 15.24
CA TRP A 38 -6.64 10.88 16.67
C TRP A 38 -7.36 9.54 16.87
N LEU A 39 -8.39 9.28 16.05
CA LEU A 39 -9.15 8.01 16.12
C LEU A 39 -8.32 6.86 15.56
N ALA A 40 -7.63 7.06 14.44
CA ALA A 40 -6.69 6.08 13.87
C ALA A 40 -5.58 5.75 14.86
N GLU A 41 -4.99 6.77 15.49
CA GLU A 41 -3.96 6.60 16.52
C GLU A 41 -4.47 5.78 17.70
N ARG A 42 -5.62 6.16 18.25
CA ARG A 42 -6.22 5.46 19.40
C ARG A 42 -6.55 4.01 19.10
N THR A 43 -7.08 3.75 17.91
CA THR A 43 -7.42 2.40 17.46
C THR A 43 -6.17 1.53 17.35
N LEU A 44 -5.10 2.05 16.73
CA LEU A 44 -3.85 1.33 16.60
C LEU A 44 -3.16 1.10 17.95
N GLN A 45 -3.14 2.08 18.84
CA GLN A 45 -2.62 1.92 20.20
C GLN A 45 -3.31 0.77 20.94
N ASN A 46 -4.64 0.70 20.82
CA ASN A 46 -5.40 -0.40 21.43
C ASN A 46 -5.07 -1.75 20.79
N ALA A 47 -4.94 -1.82 19.46
CA ALA A 47 -4.59 -3.04 18.73
C ALA A 47 -3.18 -3.54 19.09
N VAL A 48 -2.19 -2.63 19.12
CA VAL A 48 -0.81 -2.95 19.53
C VAL A 48 -0.79 -3.43 20.99
N SER A 49 -1.48 -2.73 21.89
CA SER A 49 -1.56 -3.13 23.30
C SER A 49 -2.19 -4.52 23.46
N ALA A 50 -3.23 -4.83 22.69
CA ALA A 50 -3.89 -6.14 22.71
C ALA A 50 -3.04 -7.27 22.14
N SER A 51 -2.10 -6.97 21.23
CA SER A 51 -1.17 -7.95 20.67
C SER A 51 -0.09 -8.40 21.65
N GLY A 52 0.21 -7.59 22.66
CA GLY A 52 1.31 -7.83 23.62
C GLY A 52 2.71 -7.64 23.01
N GLN A 53 2.82 -7.08 21.80
CA GLN A 53 4.06 -6.84 21.07
C GLN A 53 4.31 -5.33 20.92
N GLN A 54 5.54 -4.95 20.56
CA GLN A 54 5.86 -3.57 20.19
C GLN A 54 5.45 -3.31 18.74
N ALA A 55 5.10 -2.07 18.39
CA ALA A 55 4.69 -1.72 17.04
C ALA A 55 5.78 -2.04 16.00
N GLY A 56 7.05 -1.90 16.38
CA GLY A 56 8.19 -2.23 15.52
C GLY A 56 8.33 -3.73 15.17
N GLU A 57 7.66 -4.62 15.89
CA GLU A 57 7.66 -6.06 15.66
C GLU A 57 6.47 -6.52 14.80
N LEU A 58 5.48 -5.64 14.62
CA LEU A 58 4.22 -5.95 13.95
C LEU A 58 4.26 -5.58 12.45
N ARG A 59 3.38 -6.22 11.70
CA ARG A 59 3.03 -5.84 10.34
C ARG A 59 1.60 -5.35 10.31
N PHE A 60 1.39 -4.22 9.63
CA PHE A 60 0.09 -3.57 9.51
C PHE A 60 -0.41 -3.67 8.07
N LEU A 61 -1.64 -4.12 7.93
CA LEU A 61 -2.36 -4.12 6.65
C LEU A 61 -3.68 -3.40 6.83
N ASP A 62 -3.91 -2.38 6.01
CA ASP A 62 -5.21 -1.72 5.92
C ASP A 62 -5.87 -2.07 4.58
N PRO A 63 -6.89 -2.93 4.57
CA PRO A 63 -7.52 -3.42 3.34
C PRO A 63 -8.49 -2.42 2.69
N ALA A 64 -8.74 -1.27 3.31
CA ALA A 64 -9.59 -0.19 2.82
C ALA A 64 -9.03 1.16 3.26
N CYS A 65 -7.76 1.42 2.86
CA CYS A 65 -6.94 2.44 3.49
C CYS A 65 -7.38 3.90 3.25
N GLY A 66 -8.25 4.14 2.30
CA GLY A 66 -8.68 5.50 1.95
C GLY A 66 -7.47 6.39 1.64
N SER A 67 -7.38 7.54 2.29
CA SER A 67 -6.23 8.45 2.20
C SER A 67 -5.01 8.01 3.03
N GLY A 68 -5.06 6.87 3.71
CA GLY A 68 -3.96 6.30 4.47
C GLY A 68 -3.87 6.75 5.92
N ALA A 69 -4.96 7.16 6.57
CA ALA A 69 -4.93 7.64 7.95
C ALA A 69 -4.32 6.62 8.92
N PHE A 70 -4.72 5.35 8.85
CA PHE A 70 -4.15 4.27 9.65
C PHE A 70 -2.70 3.96 9.27
N LEU A 71 -2.37 3.95 7.97
CA LEU A 71 -1.01 3.70 7.48
C LEU A 71 -0.03 4.72 8.04
N ILE A 72 -0.40 6.01 8.02
CA ILE A 72 0.40 7.11 8.55
C ILE A 72 0.66 6.94 10.05
N GLN A 73 -0.36 6.57 10.82
CA GLN A 73 -0.19 6.38 12.26
C GLN A 73 0.63 5.12 12.57
N ALA A 74 0.45 4.03 11.81
CA ALA A 74 1.28 2.84 11.94
C ALA A 74 2.77 3.16 11.70
N LEU A 75 3.09 3.89 10.61
CA LEU A 75 4.45 4.34 10.32
C LEU A 75 5.05 5.19 11.46
N ARG A 76 4.26 6.09 12.05
CA ARG A 76 4.69 6.93 13.17
C ARG A 76 4.98 6.10 14.41
N MET A 77 4.13 5.12 14.72
CA MET A 77 4.30 4.23 15.88
C MET A 77 5.54 3.36 15.72
N ILE A 78 5.71 2.69 14.58
CA ILE A 78 6.90 1.86 14.31
C ILE A 78 8.18 2.70 14.43
N ARG A 79 8.17 3.91 13.88
CA ARG A 79 9.32 4.80 13.92
C ARG A 79 9.65 5.29 15.33
N ALA A 80 8.65 5.47 16.18
CA ALA A 80 8.86 5.83 17.57
C ALA A 80 9.54 4.69 18.36
N ASP A 81 9.14 3.44 18.08
CA ASP A 81 9.70 2.25 18.74
C ASP A 81 11.08 1.87 18.19
N THR A 82 11.26 1.98 16.88
CA THR A 82 12.49 1.56 16.18
C THR A 82 12.97 2.63 15.19
N PRO A 83 13.63 3.71 15.68
CA PRO A 83 14.07 4.83 14.84
C PRO A 83 15.02 4.42 13.70
N GLN A 84 15.78 3.35 13.88
CA GLN A 84 16.73 2.80 12.90
C GLN A 84 16.33 1.39 12.45
N GLY A 85 15.06 1.05 12.58
CA GLY A 85 14.52 -0.26 12.24
C GLY A 85 14.57 -0.58 10.75
N PRO A 86 14.24 -1.84 10.38
CA PRO A 86 14.17 -2.29 8.99
C PRO A 86 13.22 -1.42 8.18
N HIS A 87 13.26 -1.57 6.88
CA HIS A 87 12.46 -0.75 5.95
C HIS A 87 10.98 -0.71 6.35
N LEU A 88 10.49 0.47 6.74
CA LEU A 88 9.09 0.68 7.15
C LEU A 88 8.08 0.21 6.08
N SER A 89 8.49 0.27 4.80
CA SER A 89 7.71 -0.24 3.68
C SER A 89 7.41 -1.74 3.75
N ASP A 90 8.14 -2.51 4.55
CA ASP A 90 7.94 -3.94 4.71
C ASP A 90 6.89 -4.28 5.76
N GLN A 91 6.59 -3.31 6.61
CA GLN A 91 5.74 -3.49 7.76
C GLN A 91 4.35 -2.87 7.61
N VAL A 92 4.19 -1.92 6.68
CA VAL A 92 2.93 -1.19 6.55
C VAL A 92 2.47 -1.19 5.10
N ALA A 93 1.39 -1.91 4.81
CA ALA A 93 0.80 -2.00 3.48
C ALA A 93 -0.68 -1.59 3.50
N GLY A 94 -1.20 -1.19 2.35
CA GLY A 94 -2.61 -0.80 2.22
C GLY A 94 -3.20 -1.12 0.86
N PHE A 95 -4.51 -1.37 0.86
CA PHE A 95 -5.32 -1.51 -0.35
C PHE A 95 -6.47 -0.51 -0.33
N ASP A 96 -6.88 -0.08 -1.50
CA ASP A 96 -8.15 0.62 -1.68
C ASP A 96 -8.68 0.39 -3.10
N LEU A 97 -9.99 0.38 -3.24
CA LEU A 97 -10.64 0.21 -4.55
C LEU A 97 -10.55 1.48 -5.39
N HIS A 98 -10.59 2.64 -4.72
CA HIS A 98 -10.67 3.94 -5.39
C HIS A 98 -9.27 4.46 -5.78
N PRO A 99 -8.99 4.74 -7.05
CA PRO A 99 -7.64 5.11 -7.51
C PRO A 99 -7.12 6.42 -6.92
N LEU A 100 -8.01 7.40 -6.66
CA LEU A 100 -7.61 8.67 -6.03
C LEU A 100 -7.28 8.49 -4.55
N ALA A 101 -7.98 7.59 -3.84
CA ALA A 101 -7.66 7.24 -2.47
C ALA A 101 -6.25 6.63 -2.39
N VAL A 102 -5.95 5.65 -3.26
CA VAL A 102 -4.62 5.04 -3.38
C VAL A 102 -3.54 6.10 -3.66
N LEU A 103 -3.78 7.00 -4.62
CA LEU A 103 -2.83 8.07 -4.94
C LEU A 103 -2.60 8.98 -3.72
N THR A 104 -3.67 9.41 -3.05
CA THR A 104 -3.59 10.24 -1.85
C THR A 104 -2.84 9.53 -0.73
N ALA A 105 -3.15 8.26 -0.50
CA ALA A 105 -2.44 7.44 0.49
C ALA A 105 -0.94 7.33 0.18
N LYS A 106 -0.56 7.11 -1.10
CA LYS A 106 0.86 7.09 -1.52
C LYS A 106 1.56 8.42 -1.24
N VAL A 107 0.93 9.54 -1.56
CA VAL A 107 1.50 10.87 -1.30
C VAL A 107 1.68 11.11 0.20
N ASN A 108 0.67 10.78 1.01
CA ASN A 108 0.73 10.92 2.46
C ASN A 108 1.80 10.00 3.09
N TYR A 109 1.90 8.77 2.61
CA TYR A 109 2.91 7.80 3.02
C TYR A 109 4.32 8.33 2.71
N LEU A 110 4.53 8.79 1.47
CA LEU A 110 5.78 9.41 1.03
C LEU A 110 6.14 10.62 1.88
N ALA A 111 5.19 11.50 2.21
CA ALA A 111 5.42 12.67 3.05
C ALA A 111 5.91 12.31 4.47
N VAL A 112 5.47 11.16 5.00
CA VAL A 112 5.99 10.62 6.26
C VAL A 112 7.39 10.04 6.07
N MET A 113 7.63 9.30 4.99
CA MET A 113 8.91 8.64 4.71
C MET A 113 10.01 9.66 4.38
N ALA A 114 9.70 10.73 3.64
CA ALA A 114 10.65 11.76 3.19
C ALA A 114 11.32 12.58 4.33
N ARG A 115 10.91 12.38 5.57
CA ARG A 115 11.57 12.97 6.73
C ARG A 115 12.92 12.33 7.09
N GLN A 116 13.32 11.30 6.36
CA GLN A 116 14.61 10.61 6.47
C GLN A 116 15.27 10.56 5.09
N PRO A 117 16.59 10.33 5.03
CA PRO A 117 17.25 10.05 3.76
C PRO A 117 16.56 8.88 3.05
N LEU A 118 16.16 9.09 1.81
CA LEU A 118 15.56 8.04 0.99
C LEU A 118 16.64 7.00 0.63
N PRO A 119 16.30 5.70 0.56
CA PRO A 119 17.21 4.68 0.10
C PRO A 119 17.71 4.98 -1.31
N GLU A 120 19.01 4.74 -1.60
CA GLU A 120 19.57 4.89 -2.93
C GLU A 120 18.89 3.99 -3.97
N ALA A 121 18.43 2.82 -3.57
CA ALA A 121 17.69 1.87 -4.39
C ALA A 121 16.25 2.30 -4.74
N GLY A 122 15.83 3.50 -4.31
CA GLY A 122 14.47 3.97 -4.49
C GLY A 122 13.55 3.61 -3.32
N LEU A 123 12.36 4.21 -3.30
CA LEU A 123 11.34 3.99 -2.27
C LEU A 123 10.19 3.17 -2.83
N PHE A 124 10.00 1.99 -2.26
CA PHE A 124 8.83 1.17 -2.53
C PHE A 124 7.65 1.62 -1.66
N LEU A 125 6.50 1.88 -2.30
CA LEU A 125 5.27 2.29 -1.61
C LEU A 125 4.24 1.15 -1.67
N PRO A 126 4.05 0.37 -0.61
CA PRO A 126 3.22 -0.83 -0.60
C PRO A 126 1.73 -0.48 -0.45
N ILE A 127 1.21 0.34 -1.35
CA ILE A 127 -0.18 0.76 -1.41
C ILE A 127 -0.70 0.48 -2.81
N TYR A 128 -1.74 -0.36 -2.89
CA TYR A 128 -2.22 -0.87 -4.18
C TYR A 128 -3.69 -0.60 -4.38
N ARG A 129 -4.07 -0.43 -5.64
CA ARG A 129 -5.48 -0.47 -6.01
C ARG A 129 -5.92 -1.93 -6.09
N TYR A 130 -6.73 -2.34 -5.12
CA TYR A 130 -7.20 -3.72 -5.03
C TYR A 130 -8.56 -3.79 -4.33
N ASP A 131 -9.41 -4.72 -4.77
CA ASP A 131 -10.64 -5.07 -4.07
C ASP A 131 -10.33 -6.11 -2.99
N ALA A 132 -10.26 -5.67 -1.75
CA ALA A 132 -9.91 -6.52 -0.61
C ALA A 132 -10.96 -7.62 -0.31
N LEU A 133 -12.16 -7.52 -0.87
CA LEU A 133 -13.17 -8.58 -0.78
C LEU A 133 -12.92 -9.71 -1.79
N ASN A 134 -12.09 -9.43 -2.80
CA ASN A 134 -11.71 -10.40 -3.80
C ASN A 134 -10.47 -11.17 -3.36
N ILE A 135 -10.64 -12.06 -2.37
CA ILE A 135 -9.54 -12.77 -1.73
C ILE A 135 -8.98 -13.84 -2.68
N PRO A 136 -7.66 -13.83 -2.94
CA PRO A 136 -7.02 -14.90 -3.69
C PRO A 136 -7.24 -16.27 -3.05
N ILE A 137 -7.53 -17.27 -3.87
CA ILE A 137 -7.82 -18.63 -3.40
C ILE A 137 -6.57 -19.50 -3.60
N LEU A 138 -6.10 -20.14 -2.53
CA LEU A 138 -5.03 -21.10 -2.61
C LEU A 138 -5.57 -22.46 -3.08
N ARG A 139 -5.07 -22.95 -4.23
CA ARG A 139 -5.36 -24.28 -4.77
C ARG A 139 -4.06 -25.07 -4.94
N GLY A 140 -3.77 -25.93 -3.97
CA GLY A 140 -2.50 -26.65 -3.95
C GLY A 140 -1.33 -25.66 -3.84
N ASP A 141 -0.46 -25.65 -4.85
CA ASP A 141 0.73 -24.80 -4.93
C ASP A 141 0.52 -23.55 -5.81
N THR A 142 -0.75 -23.17 -6.05
CA THR A 142 -1.12 -22.07 -6.94
C THR A 142 -2.07 -21.11 -6.24
N LEU A 143 -1.77 -19.83 -6.33
CA LEU A 143 -2.63 -18.74 -5.90
C LEU A 143 -3.50 -18.31 -7.08
N VAL A 144 -4.80 -18.50 -6.97
CA VAL A 144 -5.78 -18.07 -7.98
C VAL A 144 -6.26 -16.67 -7.63
N ILE A 145 -5.95 -15.71 -8.48
CA ILE A 145 -6.30 -14.30 -8.31
C ILE A 145 -7.34 -13.92 -9.36
N ASP A 146 -8.56 -13.59 -8.90
CA ASP A 146 -9.55 -12.94 -9.76
C ASP A 146 -9.34 -11.44 -9.68
N THR A 147 -9.10 -10.79 -10.81
CA THR A 147 -8.86 -9.35 -10.86
C THR A 147 -10.14 -8.52 -10.80
N GLY A 148 -11.30 -9.15 -10.75
CA GLY A 148 -12.61 -8.48 -10.77
C GLY A 148 -12.98 -7.86 -12.12
N CYS A 149 -12.13 -7.97 -13.13
CA CYS A 149 -12.39 -7.47 -14.49
C CYS A 149 -12.51 -8.59 -15.53
N GLY A 150 -12.84 -9.82 -15.06
CA GLY A 150 -13.01 -11.01 -15.91
C GLY A 150 -11.69 -11.72 -16.26
N LEU A 151 -10.60 -11.32 -15.64
CA LEU A 151 -9.31 -12.01 -15.76
C LEU A 151 -9.04 -12.79 -14.47
N VAL A 152 -8.77 -14.08 -14.60
CA VAL A 152 -8.30 -14.95 -13.52
C VAL A 152 -6.86 -15.34 -13.80
N CYS A 153 -5.99 -15.14 -12.83
CA CYS A 153 -4.57 -15.46 -12.92
C CYS A 153 -4.23 -16.59 -11.95
N ASP A 154 -3.58 -17.64 -12.46
CA ASP A 154 -3.02 -18.72 -11.67
C ASP A 154 -1.54 -18.45 -11.43
N VAL A 155 -1.17 -18.03 -10.22
CA VAL A 155 0.20 -17.65 -9.87
C VAL A 155 0.83 -18.73 -9.01
N PRO A 156 1.94 -19.39 -9.45
CA PRO A 156 2.65 -20.36 -8.63
C PRO A 156 3.13 -19.76 -7.31
N LEU A 157 2.96 -20.47 -6.20
CA LEU A 157 3.45 -20.00 -4.87
C LEU A 157 4.96 -19.83 -4.84
N SER A 158 5.70 -20.61 -5.63
CA SER A 158 7.15 -20.45 -5.78
C SER A 158 7.50 -19.07 -6.29
N LEU A 159 6.76 -18.55 -7.27
CA LEU A 159 6.95 -17.21 -7.82
C LEU A 159 6.57 -16.13 -6.80
N CYS A 160 5.47 -16.32 -6.06
CA CYS A 160 5.09 -15.40 -4.98
C CYS A 160 6.18 -15.31 -3.91
N ARG A 161 6.77 -16.45 -3.51
CA ARG A 161 7.85 -16.49 -2.53
C ARG A 161 9.10 -15.79 -3.04
N GLN A 162 9.52 -16.05 -4.27
CA GLN A 162 10.65 -15.36 -4.89
C GLN A 162 10.45 -13.85 -4.94
N ALA A 163 9.26 -13.39 -5.32
CA ALA A 163 8.95 -11.95 -5.33
C ALA A 163 9.06 -11.31 -3.93
N VAL A 164 8.66 -12.04 -2.88
CA VAL A 164 8.76 -11.55 -1.50
C VAL A 164 10.20 -11.59 -0.97
N GLU A 165 10.96 -12.63 -1.30
CA GLU A 165 12.32 -12.83 -0.80
C GLU A 165 13.34 -11.93 -1.51
N LEU A 166 13.27 -11.86 -2.84
CA LEU A 166 14.25 -11.14 -3.66
C LEU A 166 13.92 -9.66 -3.77
N ARG A 167 12.64 -9.28 -3.63
CA ARG A 167 12.16 -7.89 -3.87
C ARG A 167 12.78 -7.28 -5.12
N PRO A 168 12.68 -8.00 -6.24
CA PRO A 168 13.29 -7.53 -7.47
C PRO A 168 12.65 -6.23 -7.91
N ASP A 169 13.42 -5.40 -8.60
CA ASP A 169 12.86 -4.34 -9.42
C ASP A 169 11.76 -4.92 -10.33
N PRO A 170 10.66 -4.23 -10.58
CA PRO A 170 9.61 -4.70 -11.49
C PRO A 170 10.12 -5.20 -12.84
N GLU A 171 11.13 -4.55 -13.42
CA GLU A 171 11.75 -4.97 -14.68
C GLU A 171 12.55 -6.28 -14.51
N GLU A 172 13.26 -6.42 -13.41
CA GLU A 172 13.99 -7.63 -13.07
C GLU A 172 13.04 -8.80 -12.82
N PHE A 173 11.96 -8.58 -12.04
CA PHE A 173 10.92 -9.58 -11.81
C PHE A 173 10.28 -10.04 -13.12
N LEU A 174 9.91 -9.12 -14.00
CA LEU A 174 9.31 -9.41 -15.31
C LEU A 174 10.29 -10.12 -16.26
N SER A 175 11.60 -10.06 -15.97
CA SER A 175 12.63 -10.76 -16.74
C SER A 175 12.80 -12.23 -16.34
N MET A 176 12.32 -12.65 -15.17
CA MET A 176 12.41 -14.04 -14.69
C MET A 176 11.66 -15.00 -15.62
N PRO A 177 12.19 -16.20 -15.88
CA PRO A 177 11.57 -17.18 -16.79
C PRO A 177 10.14 -17.54 -16.39
N GLU A 178 9.87 -17.71 -15.08
CA GLU A 178 8.58 -18.05 -14.51
C GLU A 178 7.57 -16.90 -14.69
N ALA A 179 8.01 -15.66 -14.43
CA ALA A 179 7.18 -14.47 -14.63
C ALA A 179 6.89 -14.24 -16.12
N ARG A 180 7.88 -14.45 -17.00
CA ARG A 180 7.68 -14.41 -18.46
C ARG A 180 6.68 -15.48 -18.94
N GLY A 181 6.76 -16.69 -18.42
CA GLY A 181 5.81 -17.74 -18.69
C GLY A 181 4.38 -17.34 -18.34
N LEU A 182 4.18 -16.76 -17.16
CA LEU A 182 2.90 -16.24 -16.73
C LEU A 182 2.42 -15.09 -17.63
N LEU A 183 3.29 -14.13 -17.92
CA LEU A 183 2.96 -12.96 -18.77
C LEU A 183 2.59 -13.37 -20.21
N THR A 184 3.25 -14.38 -20.76
CA THR A 184 2.94 -14.85 -22.12
C THR A 184 1.57 -15.54 -22.19
N SER A 185 1.13 -16.15 -21.10
CA SER A 185 -0.19 -16.79 -21.00
C SER A 185 -1.33 -15.79 -20.83
N LEU A 186 -1.03 -14.53 -20.43
CA LEU A 186 -2.03 -13.51 -20.22
C LEU A 186 -2.40 -12.75 -21.50
N PRO A 187 -3.68 -12.39 -21.68
CA PRO A 187 -4.07 -11.48 -22.75
C PRO A 187 -3.42 -10.09 -22.57
N PRO A 188 -3.29 -9.27 -23.63
CA PRO A 188 -2.58 -7.98 -23.60
C PRO A 188 -3.02 -7.04 -22.46
N ASN A 189 -4.32 -7.04 -22.13
CA ASN A 189 -4.87 -6.24 -21.04
C ASN A 189 -4.43 -6.77 -19.65
N GLY A 190 -4.29 -8.09 -19.52
CA GLY A 190 -3.83 -8.74 -18.28
C GLY A 190 -2.37 -8.45 -17.97
N ARG A 191 -1.52 -8.35 -19.00
CA ARG A 191 -0.10 -7.99 -18.84
C ARG A 191 0.07 -6.59 -18.26
N ARG A 192 -0.74 -5.61 -18.76
CA ARG A 192 -0.73 -4.24 -18.22
C ARG A 192 -1.23 -4.17 -16.79
N LEU A 193 -2.20 -5.01 -16.44
CA LEU A 193 -2.76 -5.07 -15.10
C LEU A 193 -1.76 -5.67 -14.10
N LEU A 194 -1.09 -6.75 -14.48
CA LEU A 194 -0.06 -7.37 -13.66
C LEU A 194 1.15 -6.44 -13.45
N ALA A 195 1.60 -5.77 -14.50
CA ALA A 195 2.66 -4.76 -14.42
C ALA A 195 2.27 -3.52 -13.59
N GLY A 196 0.99 -3.29 -13.35
CA GLY A 196 0.51 -2.21 -12.48
C GLY A 196 0.23 -2.65 -11.03
N ILE A 197 0.28 -3.96 -10.76
CA ILE A 197 0.11 -4.55 -9.43
C ILE A 197 1.48 -4.87 -8.78
N LEU A 198 2.48 -5.18 -9.60
CA LEU A 198 3.87 -5.40 -9.21
C LEU A 198 4.62 -4.08 -9.17
#